data_32e2bce6e52fb89527e30654b8128299
#
_entry.id   32e2bce6e52fb89527e30654b8128299
#
_cell.length_a   1.000
_cell.length_b   1.000
_cell.length_c   1.000
_cell.angle_alpha   90.00
_cell.angle_beta   90.00
_cell.angle_gamma   90.00
#
_symmetry.space_group_name_H-M   'P 1'
#
loop_
_entity.id
_entity.type
_entity.pdbx_description
1 polymer ?
#
loop_
_entity_poly.entity_id
_entity_poly.type
_entity_poly.pdbx_seq_one_letter_code
_entity_poly.pdbx_strand_id
1 'polypeptide(L)'
;MERSDFMLVTMKVFYHNVLTQIQTTGSIAPSSRFLARAITQCVEKKPEPVSILEVGPGTGPFTRVLAQKLGEGDHLDLCELNGGFVNYLRQRLQRDPVLYAHREQISIYHQSIIEFGGENQYDYIVSGLPFNNFPPYLVQEILERYRILLKPGGLLSFFEYAMIRQIKGPFIWGNERLRIRSIDHIFKHYLRPYEIDRIFVTLNLPPAIVHVCRYK
;
A
#
# COMPACT_ATOMS: atom_id res chain seq x y z
N MET A 1 -27.54 -3.49 -14.93
CA MET A 1 -26.39 -3.73 -14.05
C MET A 1 -25.21 -3.97 -14.97
N GLU A 2 -24.42 -2.94 -15.19
CA GLU A 2 -23.36 -2.94 -16.18
C GLU A 2 -22.21 -3.88 -15.77
N ARG A 3 -21.44 -4.33 -16.75
CA ARG A 3 -20.27 -5.23 -16.57
C ARG A 3 -19.26 -4.68 -15.54
N SER A 4 -19.18 -3.35 -15.41
CA SER A 4 -18.38 -2.62 -14.42
C SER A 4 -18.84 -2.87 -12.98
N ASP A 5 -20.16 -2.84 -12.73
CA ASP A 5 -20.71 -3.01 -11.37
C ASP A 5 -20.50 -4.43 -10.84
N PHE A 6 -20.67 -5.43 -11.70
CA PHE A 6 -20.42 -6.84 -11.34
C PHE A 6 -18.94 -7.08 -11.03
N MET A 7 -18.04 -6.49 -11.81
CA MET A 7 -16.59 -6.59 -11.61
C MET A 7 -16.18 -5.92 -10.29
N LEU A 8 -16.71 -4.73 -10.00
CA LEU A 8 -16.48 -4.00 -8.75
C LEU A 8 -16.96 -4.76 -7.50
N VAL A 9 -18.15 -5.35 -7.57
CA VAL A 9 -18.68 -6.18 -6.47
C VAL A 9 -17.81 -7.41 -6.25
N THR A 10 -17.42 -8.09 -7.32
CA THR A 10 -16.53 -9.26 -7.26
C THR A 10 -15.15 -8.88 -6.68
N MET A 11 -14.62 -7.72 -7.06
CA MET A 11 -13.36 -7.20 -6.54
C MET A 11 -13.44 -6.85 -5.04
N LYS A 12 -14.53 -6.19 -4.61
CA LYS A 12 -14.76 -5.88 -3.18
C LYS A 12 -14.83 -7.16 -2.34
N VAL A 13 -15.58 -8.15 -2.80
CA VAL A 13 -15.70 -9.45 -2.13
C VAL A 13 -14.35 -10.18 -2.10
N PHE A 14 -13.62 -10.21 -3.21
CA PHE A 14 -12.31 -10.84 -3.27
C PHE A 14 -11.28 -10.14 -2.37
N TYR A 15 -11.21 -8.81 -2.41
CA TYR A 15 -10.33 -8.01 -1.56
C TYR A 15 -10.64 -8.22 -0.07
N HIS A 16 -11.93 -8.21 0.28
CA HIS A 16 -12.37 -8.49 1.64
C HIS A 16 -11.97 -9.91 2.09
N ASN A 17 -12.17 -10.91 1.26
CA ASN A 17 -11.82 -12.30 1.55
C ASN A 17 -10.29 -12.48 1.69
N VAL A 18 -9.50 -11.86 0.82
CA VAL A 18 -8.02 -11.90 0.91
C VAL A 18 -7.56 -11.28 2.22
N LEU A 19 -8.05 -10.10 2.57
CA LEU A 19 -7.69 -9.44 3.83
C LEU A 19 -8.17 -10.23 5.05
N THR A 20 -9.36 -10.81 5.02
CA THR A 20 -9.90 -11.64 6.10
C THR A 20 -9.11 -12.93 6.26
N GLN A 21 -8.75 -13.61 5.17
CA GLN A 21 -7.90 -14.81 5.23
C GLN A 21 -6.50 -14.50 5.78
N ILE A 22 -5.91 -13.37 5.41
CA ILE A 22 -4.64 -12.90 5.94
C ILE A 22 -4.71 -12.71 7.46
N GLN A 23 -5.83 -12.19 7.96
CA GLN A 23 -6.07 -11.97 9.38
C GLN A 23 -6.32 -13.27 10.16
N THR A 24 -7.12 -14.18 9.60
CA THR A 24 -7.52 -15.43 10.28
C THR A 24 -6.43 -16.49 10.30
N THR A 25 -5.54 -16.50 9.31
CA THR A 25 -4.44 -17.47 9.26
C THR A 25 -3.23 -17.08 10.13
N GLY A 26 -3.27 -15.93 10.81
CA GLY A 26 -2.15 -15.46 11.63
C GLY A 26 -0.85 -15.23 10.83
N SER A 27 -0.96 -15.27 9.49
CA SER A 27 0.20 -15.34 8.60
C SER A 27 0.88 -14.00 8.35
N ILE A 28 0.31 -12.90 8.85
CA ILE A 28 0.97 -11.58 8.78
C ILE A 28 1.01 -11.00 10.19
N ALA A 29 2.17 -11.12 10.83
CA ALA A 29 2.49 -10.25 11.94
C ALA A 29 2.34 -8.78 11.50
N PRO A 30 1.86 -7.86 12.36
CA PRO A 30 1.83 -6.44 12.04
C PRO A 30 3.19 -6.04 11.47
N SER A 31 3.20 -5.25 10.40
CA SER A 31 4.45 -4.78 9.77
C SER A 31 5.39 -4.27 10.84
N SER A 32 6.63 -4.79 10.83
CA SER A 32 7.59 -4.44 11.85
C SER A 32 7.92 -2.93 11.79
N ARG A 33 8.39 -2.37 12.92
CA ARG A 33 8.89 -0.99 12.95
C ARG A 33 9.99 -0.72 11.91
N PHE A 34 10.73 -1.75 11.55
CA PHE A 34 11.79 -1.66 10.55
C PHE A 34 11.20 -1.54 9.14
N LEU A 35 10.18 -2.33 8.82
CA LEU A 35 9.45 -2.20 7.55
C LEU A 35 8.75 -0.85 7.47
N ALA A 36 8.09 -0.40 8.55
CA ALA A 36 7.43 0.89 8.58
C ALA A 36 8.40 2.05 8.32
N ARG A 37 9.60 2.01 8.88
CA ARG A 37 10.63 3.01 8.62
C ARG A 37 11.15 2.95 7.18
N ALA A 38 11.43 1.76 6.68
CA ALA A 38 11.95 1.58 5.33
C ALA A 38 10.96 2.05 4.26
N ILE A 39 9.68 1.64 4.33
CA ILE A 39 8.68 1.99 3.33
C ILE A 39 8.33 3.48 3.32
N THR A 40 8.50 4.15 4.44
CA THR A 40 8.26 5.59 4.57
C THR A 40 9.53 6.43 4.40
N GLN A 41 10.69 5.80 4.14
CA GLN A 41 11.98 6.49 4.07
C GLN A 41 12.02 7.56 2.98
N CYS A 42 11.41 7.28 1.82
CA CYS A 42 11.36 8.19 0.68
C CYS A 42 10.52 9.46 0.93
N VAL A 43 9.67 9.48 1.97
CA VAL A 43 8.90 10.66 2.33
C VAL A 43 9.81 11.62 3.07
N GLU A 44 10.12 12.74 2.43
CA GLU A 44 10.99 13.79 2.94
C GLU A 44 10.20 15.07 3.16
N LYS A 45 10.64 15.85 4.15
CA LYS A 45 10.13 17.21 4.35
C LYS A 45 10.63 18.11 3.20
N LYS A 46 9.72 18.86 2.62
CA LYS A 46 10.02 19.85 1.58
C LYS A 46 9.70 21.24 2.09
N PRO A 47 10.25 22.31 1.47
CA PRO A 47 9.86 23.68 1.78
C PRO A 47 8.37 23.94 1.52
N GLU A 48 7.83 23.35 0.45
CA GLU A 48 6.42 23.40 0.10
C GLU A 48 5.65 22.24 0.72
N PRO A 49 4.39 22.46 1.13
CA PRO A 49 3.55 21.39 1.67
C PRO A 49 3.41 20.21 0.72
N VAL A 50 3.44 19.01 1.25
CA VAL A 50 3.31 17.75 0.50
C VAL A 50 2.01 17.02 0.80
N SER A 51 1.48 16.34 -0.22
CA SER A 51 0.33 15.46 -0.11
C SER A 51 0.79 14.01 -0.18
N ILE A 52 0.40 13.22 0.82
CA ILE A 52 0.79 11.81 0.97
C ILE A 52 -0.48 10.95 0.94
N LEU A 53 -0.47 9.87 0.18
CA LEU A 53 -1.52 8.86 0.20
C LEU A 53 -0.96 7.54 0.75
N GLU A 54 -1.54 7.05 1.84
CA GLU A 54 -1.30 5.68 2.31
C GLU A 54 -2.45 4.78 1.84
N VAL A 55 -2.12 3.69 1.15
CA VAL A 55 -3.11 2.73 0.63
C VAL A 55 -3.00 1.42 1.39
N GLY A 56 -4.12 0.99 1.97
CA GLY A 56 -4.17 -0.20 2.81
C GLY A 56 -3.43 -0.05 4.14
N PRO A 57 -3.73 1.02 4.92
CA PRO A 57 -3.07 1.27 6.21
C PRO A 57 -3.29 0.14 7.23
N GLY A 58 -4.40 -0.60 7.14
CA GLY A 58 -4.74 -1.66 8.07
C GLY A 58 -4.81 -1.15 9.52
N THR A 59 -3.93 -1.67 10.39
CA THR A 59 -3.82 -1.21 11.78
C THR A 59 -2.97 0.05 11.96
N GLY A 60 -2.46 0.64 10.87
CA GLY A 60 -1.75 1.92 10.85
C GLY A 60 -0.29 1.92 11.33
N PRO A 61 0.52 0.86 11.10
CA PRO A 61 1.93 0.90 11.46
C PRO A 61 2.72 1.92 10.65
N PHE A 62 2.41 2.07 9.36
CA PHE A 62 3.04 3.06 8.49
C PHE A 62 2.46 4.45 8.75
N THR A 63 1.13 4.53 8.95
CA THR A 63 0.41 5.78 9.29
C THR A 63 1.10 6.53 10.43
N ARG A 64 1.47 5.80 11.49
CA ARG A 64 2.11 6.42 12.66
C ARG A 64 3.49 7.01 12.32
N VAL A 65 4.26 6.36 11.45
CA VAL A 65 5.57 6.86 11.02
C VAL A 65 5.41 8.03 10.04
N LEU A 66 4.42 7.97 9.14
CA LEU A 66 4.09 9.06 8.22
C LEU A 66 3.65 10.30 9.01
N ALA A 67 2.78 10.15 10.01
CA ALA A 67 2.35 11.25 10.86
C ALA A 67 3.53 11.97 11.55
N GLN A 68 4.56 11.24 12.00
CA GLN A 68 5.77 11.84 12.58
C GLN A 68 6.60 12.68 11.59
N LYS A 69 6.38 12.47 10.29
CA LYS A 69 7.09 13.18 9.23
C LYS A 69 6.36 14.42 8.72
N LEU A 70 5.06 14.57 9.04
CA LEU A 70 4.27 15.70 8.60
C LEU A 70 4.84 17.02 9.14
N GLY A 71 4.99 17.97 8.23
CA GLY A 71 5.27 19.37 8.51
C GLY A 71 4.00 20.21 8.52
N GLU A 72 4.16 21.52 8.65
CA GLU A 72 3.06 22.47 8.55
C GLU A 72 2.49 22.49 7.12
N GLY A 73 1.18 22.38 7.01
CA GLY A 73 0.48 22.37 5.71
C GLY A 73 0.50 21.01 4.97
N ASP A 74 1.28 20.02 5.42
CA ASP A 74 1.27 18.67 4.84
C ASP A 74 -0.07 17.99 5.07
N HIS A 75 -0.44 17.08 4.16
CA HIS A 75 -1.67 16.31 4.27
C HIS A 75 -1.41 14.81 4.04
N LEU A 76 -2.07 13.97 4.86
CA LEU A 76 -2.01 12.52 4.79
C LEU A 76 -3.40 11.93 4.60
N ASP A 77 -3.65 11.36 3.43
CA ASP A 77 -4.87 10.62 3.12
C ASP A 77 -4.65 9.11 3.34
N LEU A 78 -5.60 8.47 4.01
CA LEU A 78 -5.62 7.04 4.27
C LEU A 78 -6.75 6.40 3.48
N CYS A 79 -6.44 5.58 2.48
CA CYS A 79 -7.42 4.84 1.68
C CYS A 79 -7.49 3.39 2.17
N GLU A 80 -8.60 3.02 2.83
CA GLU A 80 -8.81 1.69 3.40
C GLU A 80 -10.18 1.14 3.00
N LEU A 81 -10.20 -0.09 2.48
CA LEU A 81 -11.44 -0.74 2.04
C LEU A 81 -12.17 -1.47 3.18
N ASN A 82 -11.43 -1.96 4.18
CA ASN A 82 -12.00 -2.72 5.29
C ASN A 82 -12.58 -1.79 6.35
N GLY A 83 -13.92 -1.79 6.51
CA GLY A 83 -14.62 -0.95 7.48
C GLY A 83 -14.20 -1.18 8.93
N GLY A 84 -13.78 -2.39 9.29
CA GLY A 84 -13.23 -2.69 10.62
C GLY A 84 -11.93 -1.94 10.88
N PHE A 85 -11.03 -1.90 9.90
CA PHE A 85 -9.79 -1.11 10.00
C PHE A 85 -10.05 0.38 9.96
N VAL A 86 -10.99 0.85 9.15
CA VAL A 86 -11.41 2.27 9.15
C VAL A 86 -11.86 2.69 10.55
N ASN A 87 -12.72 1.91 11.19
CA ASN A 87 -13.18 2.20 12.55
C ASN A 87 -12.03 2.15 13.57
N TYR A 88 -11.12 1.18 13.44
CA TYR A 88 -9.94 1.08 14.29
C TYR A 88 -9.02 2.30 14.11
N LEU A 89 -8.74 2.72 12.88
CA LEU A 89 -7.93 3.90 12.58
C LEU A 89 -8.54 5.19 13.14
N ARG A 90 -9.87 5.37 13.00
CA ARG A 90 -10.59 6.52 13.59
C ARG A 90 -10.45 6.55 15.11
N GLN A 91 -10.59 5.41 15.79
CA GLN A 91 -10.37 5.33 17.23
C GLN A 91 -8.91 5.60 17.60
N ARG A 92 -7.97 5.07 16.81
CA ARG A 92 -6.56 5.26 17.03
C ARG A 92 -6.12 6.71 16.81
N LEU A 93 -6.71 7.41 15.84
CA LEU A 93 -6.50 8.85 15.61
C LEU A 93 -6.83 9.70 16.83
N GLN A 94 -7.76 9.25 17.67
CA GLN A 94 -8.15 9.94 18.92
C GLN A 94 -7.31 9.53 20.14
N ARG A 95 -6.64 8.35 20.09
CA ARG A 95 -5.96 7.77 21.27
C ARG A 95 -4.43 7.78 21.20
N ASP A 96 -3.87 7.64 20.01
CA ASP A 96 -2.40 7.66 19.81
C ASP A 96 -1.92 9.11 19.83
N PRO A 97 -1.04 9.52 20.77
CA PRO A 97 -0.62 10.92 20.89
C PRO A 97 0.01 11.48 19.61
N VAL A 98 0.72 10.65 18.84
CA VAL A 98 1.35 11.06 17.57
C VAL A 98 0.29 11.36 16.53
N LEU A 99 -0.68 10.46 16.36
CA LEU A 99 -1.75 10.65 15.38
C LEU A 99 -2.67 11.79 15.78
N TYR A 100 -2.99 11.91 17.06
CA TYR A 100 -3.85 12.98 17.58
C TYR A 100 -3.25 14.37 17.36
N ALA A 101 -1.93 14.51 17.50
CA ALA A 101 -1.24 15.77 17.24
C ALA A 101 -1.37 16.26 15.79
N HIS A 102 -1.56 15.33 14.85
CA HIS A 102 -1.69 15.60 13.40
C HIS A 102 -3.11 15.31 12.85
N ARG A 103 -4.13 15.19 13.72
CA ARG A 103 -5.48 14.76 13.34
C ARG A 103 -6.13 15.63 12.28
N GLU A 104 -5.84 16.93 12.27
CA GLU A 104 -6.38 17.88 11.29
C GLU A 104 -5.72 17.75 9.89
N GLN A 105 -4.55 17.09 9.83
CA GLN A 105 -3.80 16.82 8.61
C GLN A 105 -4.08 15.41 8.06
N ILE A 106 -4.84 14.56 8.78
CA ILE A 106 -5.08 13.17 8.42
C ILE A 106 -6.55 12.94 8.08
N SER A 107 -6.81 12.51 6.83
CA SER A 107 -8.14 12.12 6.36
C SER A 107 -8.24 10.61 6.18
N ILE A 108 -9.38 10.01 6.54
CA ILE A 108 -9.61 8.55 6.42
C ILE A 108 -10.78 8.30 5.46
N TYR A 109 -10.50 7.65 4.34
CA TYR A 109 -11.45 7.31 3.28
C TYR A 109 -11.77 5.80 3.32
N HIS A 110 -13.06 5.49 3.49
CA HIS A 110 -13.55 4.12 3.42
C HIS A 110 -13.94 3.78 1.98
N GLN A 111 -12.96 3.45 1.15
CA GLN A 111 -13.21 3.13 -0.25
C GLN A 111 -12.07 2.32 -0.88
N SER A 112 -12.33 1.78 -2.08
CA SER A 112 -11.31 1.12 -2.89
C SER A 112 -10.38 2.14 -3.51
N ILE A 113 -9.08 1.82 -3.59
CA ILE A 113 -8.11 2.66 -4.29
C ILE A 113 -8.45 2.82 -5.78
N ILE A 114 -9.10 1.86 -6.41
CA ILE A 114 -9.50 1.93 -7.81
C ILE A 114 -10.59 2.98 -8.03
N GLU A 115 -11.47 3.15 -7.03
CA GLU A 115 -12.55 4.16 -7.03
C GLU A 115 -12.08 5.53 -6.49
N PHE A 116 -10.83 5.60 -5.99
CA PHE A 116 -10.29 6.82 -5.38
C PHE A 116 -10.12 7.90 -6.45
N GLY A 117 -10.84 9.01 -6.33
CA GLY A 117 -10.89 10.09 -7.32
C GLY A 117 -9.60 10.92 -7.42
N GLY A 118 -9.54 11.79 -8.43
CA GLY A 118 -8.46 12.77 -8.61
C GLY A 118 -7.34 12.33 -9.55
N GLU A 119 -6.47 13.30 -9.89
CA GLU A 119 -5.29 13.13 -10.76
C GLU A 119 -4.20 14.08 -10.26
N ASN A 120 -2.93 13.67 -10.34
CA ASN A 120 -1.77 14.52 -10.00
C ASN A 120 -1.88 15.21 -8.63
N GLN A 121 -2.37 14.48 -7.62
CA GLN A 121 -2.65 15.05 -6.30
C GLN A 121 -1.54 14.78 -5.28
N TYR A 122 -0.83 13.67 -5.42
CA TYR A 122 0.08 13.20 -4.37
C TYR A 122 1.54 13.30 -4.77
N ASP A 123 2.34 13.82 -3.86
CA ASP A 123 3.80 13.80 -3.96
C ASP A 123 4.35 12.40 -3.64
N TYR A 124 3.66 11.69 -2.73
CA TYR A 124 4.04 10.36 -2.27
C TYR A 124 2.82 9.44 -2.18
N ILE A 125 2.98 8.20 -2.66
CA ILE A 125 2.06 7.10 -2.37
C ILE A 125 2.85 6.03 -1.62
N VAL A 126 2.35 5.63 -0.44
CA VAL A 126 2.87 4.52 0.35
C VAL A 126 1.85 3.40 0.35
N SER A 127 2.19 2.25 -0.24
CA SER A 127 1.27 1.12 -0.39
C SER A 127 1.58 -0.01 0.56
N GLY A 128 0.64 -0.28 1.47
CA GLY A 128 0.64 -1.45 2.36
C GLY A 128 -0.02 -2.69 1.76
N LEU A 129 -0.38 -2.66 0.46
CA LEU A 129 -1.12 -3.74 -0.17
C LEU A 129 -0.25 -4.99 -0.44
N PRO A 130 -0.74 -6.18 -0.12
CA PRO A 130 -0.02 -7.44 -0.36
C PRO A 130 -0.21 -7.91 -1.81
N PHE A 131 0.44 -7.27 -2.78
CA PHE A 131 0.26 -7.53 -4.22
C PHE A 131 0.38 -9.00 -4.62
N ASN A 132 1.25 -9.77 -3.95
CA ASN A 132 1.42 -11.20 -4.22
C ASN A 132 0.14 -12.03 -3.98
N ASN A 133 -0.83 -11.50 -3.25
CA ASN A 133 -2.09 -12.17 -2.94
C ASN A 133 -3.22 -11.78 -3.89
N PHE A 134 -3.00 -10.80 -4.76
CA PHE A 134 -4.03 -10.29 -5.67
C PHE A 134 -3.99 -10.99 -7.04
N PRO A 135 -5.12 -11.02 -7.77
CA PRO A 135 -5.12 -11.39 -9.18
C PRO A 135 -4.28 -10.39 -10.00
N PRO A 136 -3.58 -10.85 -11.05
CA PRO A 136 -2.71 -9.98 -11.86
C PRO A 136 -3.41 -8.74 -12.42
N TYR A 137 -4.65 -8.88 -12.92
CA TYR A 137 -5.42 -7.76 -13.44
C TYR A 137 -5.66 -6.66 -12.42
N LEU A 138 -5.95 -7.05 -11.16
CA LEU A 138 -6.17 -6.10 -10.07
C LEU A 138 -4.88 -5.36 -9.69
N VAL A 139 -3.73 -6.06 -9.69
CA VAL A 139 -2.42 -5.43 -9.48
C VAL A 139 -2.17 -4.36 -10.54
N GLN A 140 -2.44 -4.67 -11.80
CA GLN A 140 -2.28 -3.73 -12.90
C GLN A 140 -3.17 -2.50 -12.74
N GLU A 141 -4.47 -2.67 -12.45
CA GLU A 141 -5.41 -1.56 -12.24
C GLU A 141 -4.97 -0.66 -11.08
N ILE A 142 -4.50 -1.24 -9.97
CA ILE A 142 -3.99 -0.48 -8.82
C ILE A 142 -2.77 0.34 -9.22
N LEU A 143 -1.82 -0.24 -9.96
CA LEU A 143 -0.61 0.46 -10.39
C LEU A 143 -0.91 1.57 -11.38
N GLU A 144 -1.86 1.37 -12.30
CA GLU A 144 -2.34 2.40 -13.21
C GLU A 144 -3.00 3.54 -12.44
N ARG A 145 -3.80 3.20 -11.40
CA ARG A 145 -4.41 4.22 -10.54
C ARG A 145 -3.37 5.04 -9.77
N TYR A 146 -2.33 4.39 -9.23
CA TYR A 146 -1.23 5.11 -8.58
C TYR A 146 -0.54 6.09 -9.52
N ARG A 147 -0.32 5.69 -10.77
CA ARG A 147 0.30 6.56 -11.77
C ARG A 147 -0.54 7.81 -12.07
N ILE A 148 -1.88 7.67 -12.09
CA ILE A 148 -2.80 8.80 -12.30
C ILE A 148 -2.80 9.74 -11.08
N LEU A 149 -2.76 9.19 -9.87
CA LEU A 149 -2.83 9.95 -8.62
C LEU A 149 -1.54 10.69 -8.29
N LEU A 150 -0.38 10.14 -8.70
CA LEU A 150 0.92 10.76 -8.46
C LEU A 150 1.11 12.00 -9.33
N LYS A 151 1.65 13.06 -8.71
CA LYS A 151 2.19 14.22 -9.43
C LYS A 151 3.37 13.79 -10.33
N PRO A 152 3.66 14.53 -11.42
CA PRO A 152 4.90 14.33 -12.16
C PRO A 152 6.11 14.40 -11.21
N GLY A 153 6.97 13.38 -11.26
CA GLY A 153 8.10 13.25 -10.33
C GLY A 153 7.76 12.73 -8.95
N GLY A 154 6.49 12.43 -8.67
CA GLY A 154 6.03 11.83 -7.42
C GLY A 154 6.59 10.42 -7.19
N LEU A 155 6.62 10.00 -5.93
CA LEU A 155 7.22 8.72 -5.52
C LEU A 155 6.17 7.72 -5.06
N LEU A 156 6.26 6.50 -5.58
CA LEU A 156 5.56 5.32 -5.06
C LEU A 156 6.52 4.50 -4.23
N SER A 157 6.16 4.19 -2.98
CA SER A 157 6.84 3.21 -2.14
C SER A 157 5.89 2.05 -1.82
N PHE A 158 6.34 0.83 -2.05
CA PHE A 158 5.59 -0.38 -1.73
C PHE A 158 6.56 -1.49 -1.31
N PHE A 159 6.03 -2.61 -0.80
CA PHE A 159 6.86 -3.73 -0.40
C PHE A 159 6.37 -5.05 -0.96
N GLU A 160 7.30 -6.00 -1.08
CA GLU A 160 7.01 -7.43 -1.25
C GLU A 160 7.79 -8.27 -0.24
N TYR A 161 7.23 -9.42 0.15
CA TYR A 161 7.95 -10.34 1.02
C TYR A 161 9.02 -11.12 0.23
N ALA A 162 10.28 -10.97 0.63
CA ALA A 162 11.44 -11.50 -0.08
C ALA A 162 11.44 -13.04 -0.24
N MET A 163 10.86 -13.77 0.73
CA MET A 163 10.98 -15.22 0.81
C MET A 163 9.77 -16.00 0.29
N ILE A 164 8.70 -15.34 -0.15
CA ILE A 164 7.52 -16.05 -0.66
C ILE A 164 7.87 -16.96 -1.85
N ARG A 165 8.79 -16.51 -2.72
CA ARG A 165 9.26 -17.30 -3.88
C ARG A 165 10.14 -18.47 -3.48
N GLN A 166 10.96 -18.34 -2.42
CA GLN A 166 11.90 -19.37 -1.98
C GLN A 166 11.26 -20.42 -1.09
N ILE A 167 10.40 -19.99 -0.16
CA ILE A 167 9.72 -20.89 0.79
C ILE A 167 8.63 -21.70 0.08
N LYS A 168 7.86 -21.07 -0.80
CA LYS A 168 6.80 -21.73 -1.56
C LYS A 168 7.27 -22.35 -2.88
N GLY A 169 8.45 -21.97 -3.39
CA GLY A 169 8.94 -22.35 -4.72
C GLY A 169 8.87 -23.83 -5.06
N PRO A 170 9.34 -24.75 -4.21
CA PRO A 170 9.27 -26.19 -4.45
C PRO A 170 7.84 -26.78 -4.40
N PHE A 171 6.92 -26.10 -3.70
CA PHE A 171 5.55 -26.57 -3.42
C PHE A 171 4.46 -25.80 -4.15
N ILE A 172 4.83 -24.80 -4.98
CA ILE A 172 3.86 -24.03 -5.78
C ILE A 172 3.59 -24.78 -7.08
N TRP A 173 2.39 -25.36 -7.21
CA TRP A 173 1.94 -26.06 -8.40
C TRP A 173 0.78 -25.30 -9.07
N GLY A 174 0.70 -25.41 -10.41
CA GLY A 174 -0.46 -24.93 -11.18
C GLY A 174 -0.67 -23.42 -11.18
N ASN A 175 -1.89 -23.00 -10.89
CA ASN A 175 -2.39 -21.61 -11.02
C ASN A 175 -1.65 -20.58 -10.16
N GLU A 176 -1.14 -20.96 -8.97
CA GLU A 176 -0.41 -20.04 -8.10
C GLU A 176 0.94 -19.64 -8.70
N ARG A 177 1.64 -20.60 -9.33
CA ARG A 177 2.91 -20.30 -10.03
C ARG A 177 2.70 -19.37 -11.21
N LEU A 178 1.61 -19.55 -11.95
CA LEU A 178 1.24 -18.67 -13.07
C LEU A 178 0.93 -17.27 -12.55
N ARG A 179 0.16 -17.15 -11.49
CA ARG A 179 -0.17 -15.86 -10.85
C ARG A 179 1.09 -15.08 -10.45
N ILE A 180 2.03 -15.72 -9.74
CA ILE A 180 3.28 -15.06 -9.29
C ILE A 180 4.12 -14.61 -10.49
N ARG A 181 4.22 -15.44 -11.55
CA ARG A 181 4.92 -15.05 -12.78
C ARG A 181 4.27 -13.87 -13.49
N SER A 182 2.93 -13.84 -13.54
CA SER A 182 2.19 -12.73 -14.15
C SER A 182 2.40 -11.44 -13.37
N ILE A 183 2.39 -11.48 -12.03
CA ILE A 183 2.68 -10.32 -11.18
C ILE A 183 4.13 -9.85 -11.40
N ASP A 184 5.10 -10.77 -11.48
CA ASP A 184 6.48 -10.41 -11.78
C ASP A 184 6.63 -9.73 -13.16
N HIS A 185 5.87 -10.18 -14.15
CA HIS A 185 5.83 -9.55 -15.47
C HIS A 185 5.26 -8.12 -15.40
N ILE A 186 4.17 -7.94 -14.65
CA ILE A 186 3.57 -6.62 -14.41
C ILE A 186 4.58 -5.70 -13.72
N PHE A 187 5.25 -6.16 -12.66
CA PHE A 187 6.26 -5.36 -11.97
C PHE A 187 7.45 -4.99 -12.88
N LYS A 188 7.89 -5.91 -13.73
CA LYS A 188 8.94 -5.62 -14.73
C LYS A 188 8.55 -4.53 -15.70
N HIS A 189 7.29 -4.46 -16.08
CA HIS A 189 6.79 -3.49 -17.05
C HIS A 189 6.41 -2.16 -16.40
N TYR A 190 5.68 -2.18 -15.29
CA TYR A 190 5.08 -1.00 -14.66
C TYR A 190 5.97 -0.33 -13.61
N LEU A 191 6.90 -1.04 -12.99
CA LEU A 191 7.65 -0.54 -11.83
C LEU A 191 9.15 -0.46 -12.08
N ARG A 192 9.78 -1.52 -12.61
CA ARG A 192 11.24 -1.55 -12.76
C ARG A 192 11.85 -0.42 -13.59
N PRO A 193 11.22 0.08 -14.68
CA PRO A 193 11.75 1.24 -15.41
C PRO A 193 11.79 2.53 -14.59
N TYR A 194 11.02 2.60 -13.53
CA TYR A 194 10.85 3.75 -12.63
C TYR A 194 11.49 3.55 -11.26
N GLU A 195 12.01 2.35 -10.97
CA GLU A 195 12.64 2.02 -9.69
C GLU A 195 13.94 2.79 -9.50
N ILE A 196 13.99 3.60 -8.43
CA ILE A 196 15.15 4.43 -8.09
C ILE A 196 15.88 3.94 -6.85
N ASP A 197 15.20 3.15 -6.00
CA ASP A 197 15.80 2.60 -4.78
C ASP A 197 15.15 1.26 -4.40
N ARG A 198 15.91 0.42 -3.68
CA ARG A 198 15.48 -0.88 -3.18
C ARG A 198 16.11 -1.17 -1.84
N ILE A 199 15.26 -1.35 -0.80
CA ILE A 199 15.70 -1.53 0.58
C ILE A 199 15.33 -2.94 1.04
N PHE A 200 16.33 -3.72 1.46
CA PHE A 200 16.10 -5.06 2.02
C PHE A 200 15.91 -4.99 3.54
N VAL A 201 14.75 -5.43 4.03
CA VAL A 201 14.36 -5.38 5.44
C VAL A 201 14.41 -6.78 6.03
N THR A 202 15.56 -7.15 6.61
CA THR A 202 15.79 -8.46 7.22
C THR A 202 15.03 -8.64 8.53
N LEU A 203 14.88 -7.55 9.31
CA LEU A 203 14.22 -7.56 10.63
C LEU A 203 12.69 -7.42 10.53
N ASN A 204 12.12 -7.91 9.43
CA ASN A 204 10.69 -8.14 9.27
C ASN A 204 10.46 -9.66 9.14
N LEU A 205 9.34 -10.15 9.63
CA LEU A 205 9.01 -11.59 9.55
C LEU A 205 7.69 -11.78 8.80
N PRO A 206 7.74 -12.35 7.56
CA PRO A 206 8.94 -12.71 6.79
C PRO A 206 9.73 -11.46 6.34
N PRO A 207 11.03 -11.61 5.95
CA PRO A 207 11.81 -10.51 5.39
C PRO A 207 11.13 -9.87 4.18
N ALA A 208 11.31 -8.55 4.02
CA ALA A 208 10.65 -7.78 2.98
C ALA A 208 11.67 -7.00 2.13
N ILE A 209 11.27 -6.67 0.93
CA ILE A 209 11.97 -5.75 0.03
C ILE A 209 11.03 -4.57 -0.18
N VAL A 210 11.50 -3.37 0.11
CA VAL A 210 10.82 -2.13 -0.21
C VAL A 210 11.35 -1.63 -1.55
N HIS A 211 10.46 -1.22 -2.42
CA HIS A 211 10.75 -0.64 -3.72
C HIS A 211 10.30 0.82 -3.72
N VAL A 212 11.15 1.71 -4.22
CA VAL A 212 10.81 3.12 -4.43
C VAL A 212 10.87 3.42 -5.92
N CYS A 213 9.77 3.88 -6.49
CA CYS A 213 9.63 4.20 -7.90
C CYS A 213 9.30 5.69 -8.09
N ARG A 214 9.91 6.33 -9.09
CA ARG A 214 9.62 7.72 -9.48
C ARG A 214 8.96 7.74 -10.85
N TYR A 215 7.71 8.19 -10.91
CA TYR A 215 7.01 8.38 -12.18
C TYR A 215 7.33 9.77 -12.75
N LYS A 216 7.52 9.78 -14.09
CA LYS A 216 7.79 11.01 -14.84
C LYS A 216 6.49 11.68 -15.26
#